data_b7724ba8967fec343a2de00910e549bf
#
_entry.id   b7724ba8967fec343a2de00910e549bf
#
_cell.length_a   1.000
_cell.length_b   1.000
_cell.length_c   1.000
_cell.angle_alpha   90.00
_cell.angle_beta   90.00
_cell.angle_gamma   90.00
#
_symmetry.space_group_name_H-M   'P 1'
#
loop_
_entity.id
_entity.type
_entity.pdbx_description
1 polymer ?
#
loop_
_entity_poly.entity_id
_entity_poly.type
_entity_poly.pdbx_seq_one_letter_code
_entity_poly.pdbx_strand_id
1 'polypeptide(L)'
;MPANGHKGKSWKATRVADLLGIDYPIIQAPFGGFASQHLTATVSNLGGLGSLGAVTLSGPAIRDAVDEIRTLTNKPFAVNLWVSTSDRQASQIPLDVTEKKIRELARYYAELGIEPPSKVEVRSQDFEAQVHAVIDTGAPAR
;
A
#
# COMPACT_ATOMS: atom_id res chain seq x y z
N MET A 1 -53.31 -8.92 -13.13
CA MET A 1 -52.15 -9.41 -12.35
C MET A 1 -51.04 -8.39 -12.50
N PRO A 2 -50.68 -7.57 -11.50
CA PRO A 2 -49.54 -6.65 -11.62
C PRO A 2 -48.24 -7.46 -11.53
N ALA A 3 -47.36 -7.28 -12.50
CA ALA A 3 -46.05 -7.84 -12.53
C ALA A 3 -45.23 -7.29 -11.37
N ASN A 4 -44.82 -8.17 -10.47
CA ASN A 4 -43.92 -7.88 -9.34
C ASN A 4 -42.52 -7.57 -9.92
N GLY A 5 -42.28 -6.27 -10.19
CA GLY A 5 -40.95 -5.79 -10.59
C GLY A 5 -39.97 -5.99 -9.43
N HIS A 6 -39.19 -7.02 -9.47
CA HIS A 6 -37.97 -7.11 -8.68
C HIS A 6 -37.09 -5.93 -9.09
N LYS A 7 -37.15 -4.83 -8.35
CA LYS A 7 -36.11 -3.81 -8.39
C LYS A 7 -34.85 -4.48 -7.88
N GLY A 8 -34.05 -5.02 -8.81
CA GLY A 8 -32.75 -5.59 -8.50
C GLY A 8 -31.93 -4.55 -7.73
N LYS A 9 -31.44 -4.91 -6.54
CA LYS A 9 -30.52 -4.04 -5.80
C LYS A 9 -29.36 -3.69 -6.74
N SER A 10 -29.09 -2.40 -6.90
CA SER A 10 -27.94 -1.94 -7.68
C SER A 10 -26.67 -2.64 -7.16
N TRP A 11 -25.83 -3.16 -8.03
CA TRP A 11 -24.54 -3.78 -7.64
C TRP A 11 -23.64 -2.82 -6.86
N LYS A 12 -23.87 -1.52 -6.98
CA LYS A 12 -23.17 -0.46 -6.25
C LYS A 12 -23.58 -0.37 -4.79
N ALA A 13 -24.85 -0.66 -4.47
CA ALA A 13 -25.39 -0.56 -3.12
C ALA A 13 -24.97 -1.78 -2.29
N THR A 14 -23.81 -1.72 -1.70
CA THR A 14 -23.24 -2.77 -0.86
C THR A 14 -22.88 -2.23 0.51
N ARG A 15 -22.94 -3.11 1.53
CA ARG A 15 -22.52 -2.76 2.89
C ARG A 15 -21.07 -2.24 2.95
N VAL A 16 -20.18 -2.73 2.06
CA VAL A 16 -18.80 -2.28 1.99
C VAL A 16 -18.71 -0.85 1.46
N ALA A 17 -19.47 -0.53 0.40
CA ALA A 17 -19.50 0.83 -0.14
C ALA A 17 -20.03 1.83 0.90
N ASP A 18 -21.10 1.47 1.61
CA ASP A 18 -21.68 2.31 2.67
C ASP A 18 -20.69 2.50 3.84
N LEU A 19 -20.00 1.43 4.27
CA LEU A 19 -19.04 1.47 5.37
C LEU A 19 -17.83 2.35 5.04
N LEU A 20 -17.31 2.25 3.80
CA LEU A 20 -16.12 2.98 3.37
C LEU A 20 -16.43 4.38 2.81
N GLY A 21 -17.72 4.71 2.62
CA GLY A 21 -18.14 5.99 2.06
C GLY A 21 -17.73 6.16 0.59
N ILE A 22 -17.78 5.08 -0.19
CA ILE A 22 -17.42 5.03 -1.62
C ILE A 22 -18.64 4.77 -2.50
N ASP A 23 -18.60 5.21 -3.75
CA ASP A 23 -19.71 5.09 -4.69
C ASP A 23 -19.78 3.69 -5.34
N TYR A 24 -18.64 3.02 -5.45
CA TYR A 24 -18.48 1.70 -6.04
C TYR A 24 -17.76 0.76 -5.08
N PRO A 25 -18.17 -0.50 -4.91
CA PRO A 25 -17.47 -1.47 -4.07
C PRO A 25 -16.17 -1.98 -4.75
N ILE A 26 -15.31 -1.03 -5.13
CA ILE A 26 -14.05 -1.27 -5.81
C ILE A 26 -12.94 -0.71 -4.96
N ILE A 27 -12.00 -1.56 -4.56
CA ILE A 27 -10.84 -1.20 -3.77
C ILE A 27 -9.59 -1.46 -4.62
N GLN A 28 -8.78 -0.43 -4.86
CA GLN A 28 -7.49 -0.59 -5.51
C GLN A 28 -6.52 -1.25 -4.53
N ALA A 29 -5.87 -2.34 -4.96
CA ALA A 29 -4.84 -2.97 -4.15
C ALA A 29 -3.63 -2.04 -3.96
N PRO A 30 -3.02 -2.02 -2.75
CA PRO A 30 -1.82 -1.24 -2.52
C PRO A 30 -0.62 -1.88 -3.24
N PHE A 31 -0.07 -1.20 -4.24
CA PHE A 31 1.16 -1.60 -4.92
C PHE A 31 2.33 -0.81 -4.33
N GLY A 32 3.10 -1.39 -3.43
CA GLY A 32 4.28 -0.74 -2.89
C GLY A 32 5.23 -0.30 -4.01
N GLY A 33 5.65 0.95 -4.01
CA GLY A 33 6.55 1.53 -5.01
C GLY A 33 5.94 1.85 -6.38
N PHE A 34 4.80 1.25 -6.74
CA PHE A 34 4.10 1.50 -8.00
C PHE A 34 2.78 2.26 -7.81
N ALA A 35 2.20 2.26 -6.61
CA ALA A 35 1.05 3.09 -6.30
C ALA A 35 1.53 4.49 -5.95
N SER A 36 1.26 5.43 -6.83
CA SER A 36 1.53 6.85 -6.58
C SER A 36 0.36 7.50 -5.83
N GLN A 37 0.62 8.64 -5.22
CA GLN A 37 -0.38 9.51 -4.61
C GLN A 37 -1.46 9.88 -5.64
N HIS A 38 -1.05 10.16 -6.87
CA HIS A 38 -1.95 10.43 -8.00
C HIS A 38 -2.88 9.27 -8.33
N LEU A 39 -2.38 8.03 -8.36
CA LEU A 39 -3.24 6.85 -8.60
C LEU A 39 -4.26 6.69 -7.48
N THR A 40 -3.81 6.79 -6.23
CA THR A 40 -4.67 6.71 -5.05
C THR A 40 -5.79 7.75 -5.12
N ALA A 41 -5.45 9.01 -5.36
CA ALA A 41 -6.41 10.09 -5.47
C ALA A 41 -7.37 9.92 -6.67
N THR A 42 -6.85 9.47 -7.82
CA THR A 42 -7.65 9.26 -9.02
C THR A 42 -8.72 8.20 -8.81
N VAL A 43 -8.34 7.04 -8.22
CA VAL A 43 -9.31 5.97 -7.91
C VAL A 43 -10.36 6.46 -6.93
N SER A 44 -9.97 7.21 -5.90
CA SER A 44 -10.90 7.79 -4.93
C SER A 44 -11.86 8.80 -5.58
N ASN A 45 -11.37 9.68 -6.44
CA ASN A 45 -12.17 10.67 -7.17
C ASN A 45 -13.17 10.00 -8.14
N LEU A 46 -12.84 8.81 -8.66
CA LEU A 46 -13.74 8.02 -9.50
C LEU A 46 -14.76 7.21 -8.70
N GLY A 47 -14.77 7.33 -7.38
CA GLY A 47 -15.76 6.71 -6.49
C GLY A 47 -15.39 5.32 -5.97
N GLY A 48 -14.17 4.85 -6.20
CA GLY A 48 -13.60 3.68 -5.54
C GLY A 48 -12.86 4.04 -4.26
N LEU A 49 -12.13 3.09 -3.67
CA LEU A 49 -11.16 3.32 -2.61
C LEU A 49 -9.74 3.20 -3.17
N GLY A 50 -9.06 4.32 -3.34
CA GLY A 50 -7.63 4.34 -3.64
C GLY A 50 -6.81 3.87 -2.43
N SER A 51 -5.67 3.23 -2.66
CA SER A 51 -4.85 2.64 -1.59
C SER A 51 -3.36 2.95 -1.80
N LEU A 52 -2.76 3.61 -0.82
CA LEU A 52 -1.31 3.88 -0.79
C LEU A 52 -0.60 2.73 -0.08
N GLY A 53 0.35 2.08 -0.76
CA GLY A 53 1.24 1.10 -0.13
C GLY A 53 2.42 1.80 0.54
N ALA A 54 2.46 1.82 1.87
CA ALA A 54 3.43 2.59 2.63
C ALA A 54 4.54 1.75 3.28
N VAL A 55 4.66 0.47 2.92
CA VAL A 55 5.61 -0.47 3.55
C VAL A 55 7.07 0.02 3.54
N THR A 56 7.49 0.73 2.49
CA THR A 56 8.86 1.23 2.34
C THR A 56 9.03 2.67 2.79
N LEU A 57 7.96 3.34 3.21
CA LEU A 57 7.99 4.74 3.61
C LEU A 57 8.31 4.89 5.09
N SER A 58 9.15 5.85 5.44
CA SER A 58 9.33 6.27 6.82
C SER A 58 8.11 7.03 7.34
N GLY A 59 7.97 7.17 8.66
CA GLY A 59 6.87 7.94 9.26
C GLY A 59 6.71 9.35 8.67
N PRO A 60 7.76 10.18 8.56
CA PRO A 60 7.69 11.47 7.88
C PRO A 60 7.22 11.36 6.42
N ALA A 61 7.78 10.42 5.64
CA ALA A 61 7.40 10.22 4.23
C ALA A 61 5.93 9.78 4.07
N ILE A 62 5.36 9.07 5.05
CA ILE A 62 3.93 8.75 5.08
C ILE A 62 3.10 10.02 5.25
N ARG A 63 3.49 10.93 6.16
CA ARG A 63 2.78 12.21 6.35
C ARG A 63 2.80 13.04 5.07
N ASP A 64 3.97 13.21 4.47
CA ASP A 64 4.12 13.95 3.22
C ASP A 64 3.23 13.37 2.09
N ALA A 65 3.23 12.03 1.95
CA ALA A 65 2.42 11.35 0.95
C ALA A 65 0.90 11.51 1.20
N VAL A 66 0.47 11.44 2.46
CA VAL A 66 -0.94 11.66 2.84
C VAL A 66 -1.35 13.11 2.58
N ASP A 67 -0.51 14.06 2.91
CA ASP A 67 -0.78 15.47 2.66
C ASP A 67 -0.88 15.75 1.16
N GLU A 68 0.00 15.19 0.35
CA GLU A 68 -0.08 15.28 -1.12
C GLU A 68 -1.41 14.69 -1.63
N ILE A 69 -1.81 13.48 -1.20
CA ILE A 69 -3.08 12.88 -1.59
C ILE A 69 -4.24 13.81 -1.25
N ARG A 70 -4.22 14.47 -0.11
CA ARG A 70 -5.27 15.40 0.33
C ARG A 70 -5.34 16.67 -0.50
N THR A 71 -4.26 17.07 -1.15
CA THR A 71 -4.32 18.17 -2.14
C THR A 71 -5.03 17.74 -3.42
N LEU A 72 -5.08 16.43 -3.72
CA LEU A 72 -5.60 15.86 -4.96
C LEU A 72 -7.04 15.33 -4.82
N THR A 73 -7.47 15.00 -3.58
CA THR A 73 -8.81 14.46 -3.32
C THR A 73 -9.30 14.77 -1.91
N ASN A 74 -10.62 14.98 -1.80
CA ASN A 74 -11.33 15.03 -0.51
C ASN A 74 -12.13 13.72 -0.24
N LYS A 75 -11.96 12.73 -1.11
CA LYS A 75 -12.64 11.43 -0.99
C LYS A 75 -11.87 10.47 -0.08
N PRO A 76 -12.51 9.42 0.44
CA PRO A 76 -11.84 8.41 1.24
C PRO A 76 -10.72 7.71 0.46
N PHE A 77 -9.63 7.42 1.15
CA PHE A 77 -8.54 6.57 0.65
C PHE A 77 -7.96 5.76 1.81
N ALA A 78 -7.21 4.71 1.50
CA ALA A 78 -6.56 3.84 2.47
C ALA A 78 -5.04 4.01 2.44
N VAL A 79 -4.41 3.83 3.60
CA VAL A 79 -2.96 3.64 3.74
C VAL A 79 -2.71 2.22 4.22
N ASN A 80 -1.92 1.47 3.48
CA ASN A 80 -1.61 0.08 3.79
C ASN A 80 -0.21 -0.03 4.38
N LEU A 81 -0.13 -0.64 5.56
CA LEU A 81 1.11 -1.01 6.22
C LEU A 81 1.28 -2.53 6.19
N TRP A 82 2.51 -2.99 6.17
CA TRP A 82 2.81 -4.41 6.27
C TRP A 82 3.08 -4.78 7.72
N VAL A 83 2.22 -5.62 8.27
CA VAL A 83 2.41 -6.19 9.60
C VAL A 83 2.95 -7.60 9.45
N SER A 84 4.17 -7.82 9.90
CA SER A 84 4.74 -9.16 9.99
C SER A 84 5.29 -9.40 11.40
N THR A 85 4.84 -10.47 12.03
CA THR A 85 5.34 -10.91 13.33
C THR A 85 6.50 -11.89 13.21
N SER A 86 6.80 -12.34 12.00
CA SER A 86 7.82 -13.35 11.69
C SER A 86 9.05 -12.81 10.99
N ASP A 87 9.00 -11.59 10.47
CA ASP A 87 10.14 -10.99 9.78
C ASP A 87 11.24 -10.63 10.77
N ARG A 88 12.41 -11.20 10.54
CA ARG A 88 13.60 -10.78 11.26
C ARG A 88 13.95 -9.36 10.85
N GLN A 89 14.31 -8.54 11.82
CA GLN A 89 14.87 -7.23 11.50
C GLN A 89 16.10 -7.39 10.59
N ALA A 90 16.25 -6.47 9.65
CA ALA A 90 17.35 -6.51 8.69
C ALA A 90 18.73 -6.64 9.35
N SER A 91 18.92 -6.02 10.51
CA SER A 91 20.13 -6.10 11.33
C SER A 91 20.40 -7.50 11.92
N GLN A 92 19.42 -8.41 11.85
CA GLN A 92 19.54 -9.79 12.37
C GLN A 92 19.87 -10.81 11.28
N ILE A 93 19.99 -10.39 10.01
CA ILE A 93 20.37 -11.29 8.93
C ILE A 93 21.92 -11.38 8.90
N PRO A 94 22.50 -12.56 9.17
CA PRO A 94 23.94 -12.73 9.10
C PRO A 94 24.50 -12.40 7.72
N LEU A 95 25.68 -11.79 7.66
CA LEU A 95 26.33 -11.38 6.41
C LEU A 95 26.56 -12.55 5.46
N ASP A 96 26.97 -13.72 6.01
CA ASP A 96 27.20 -14.94 5.23
C ASP A 96 25.95 -15.43 4.50
N VAL A 97 24.78 -15.28 5.10
CA VAL A 97 23.49 -15.59 4.47
C VAL A 97 23.23 -14.67 3.28
N THR A 98 23.50 -13.38 3.45
CA THR A 98 23.33 -12.39 2.38
C THR A 98 24.28 -12.63 1.22
N GLU A 99 25.55 -12.86 1.51
CA GLU A 99 26.57 -13.19 0.51
C GLU A 99 26.26 -14.50 -0.23
N LYS A 100 25.76 -15.50 0.48
CA LYS A 100 25.31 -16.74 -0.14
C LYS A 100 24.18 -16.48 -1.12
N LYS A 101 23.19 -15.65 -0.76
CA LYS A 101 22.09 -15.29 -1.65
C LYS A 101 22.54 -14.51 -2.88
N ILE A 102 23.47 -13.59 -2.74
CA ILE A 102 24.07 -12.89 -3.88
C ILE A 102 24.73 -13.88 -4.85
N ARG A 103 25.50 -14.85 -4.33
CA ARG A 103 26.13 -15.90 -5.16
C ARG A 103 25.09 -16.79 -5.86
N GLU A 104 24.03 -17.19 -5.18
CA GLU A 104 22.93 -17.96 -5.78
C GLU A 104 22.24 -17.22 -6.93
N LEU A 105 22.17 -15.89 -6.85
CA LEU A 105 21.56 -15.03 -7.87
C LEU A 105 22.53 -14.60 -8.98
N ALA A 106 23.82 -14.89 -8.87
CA ALA A 106 24.87 -14.41 -9.79
C ALA A 106 24.55 -14.70 -11.28
N ARG A 107 23.98 -15.86 -11.58
CA ARG A 107 23.58 -16.23 -12.95
C ARG A 107 22.54 -15.27 -13.55
N TYR A 108 21.59 -14.83 -12.74
CA TYR A 108 20.52 -13.91 -13.20
C TYR A 108 21.07 -12.50 -13.41
N TYR A 109 22.01 -12.06 -12.57
CA TYR A 109 22.71 -10.80 -12.78
C TYR A 109 23.50 -10.81 -14.08
N ALA A 110 24.18 -11.93 -14.38
CA ALA A 110 24.92 -12.11 -15.63
C ALA A 110 23.98 -12.10 -16.85
N GLU A 111 22.84 -12.80 -16.79
CA GLU A 111 21.83 -12.82 -17.85
C GLU A 111 21.25 -11.43 -18.15
N LEU A 112 21.12 -10.59 -17.12
CA LEU A 112 20.62 -9.22 -17.23
C LEU A 112 21.70 -8.18 -17.58
N GLY A 113 22.98 -8.59 -17.62
CA GLY A 113 24.09 -7.68 -17.84
C GLY A 113 24.30 -6.65 -16.71
N ILE A 114 23.90 -7.00 -15.48
CA ILE A 114 23.96 -6.14 -14.30
C ILE A 114 24.98 -6.73 -13.31
N GLU A 115 25.85 -5.88 -12.75
CA GLU A 115 26.73 -6.34 -11.69
C GLU A 115 25.96 -6.62 -10.39
N PRO A 116 26.22 -7.75 -9.70
CA PRO A 116 25.61 -8.03 -8.42
C PRO A 116 26.05 -6.99 -7.38
N PRO A 117 25.17 -6.61 -6.44
CA PRO A 117 25.51 -5.64 -5.41
C PRO A 117 26.63 -6.21 -4.50
N SER A 118 27.61 -5.37 -4.17
CA SER A 118 28.65 -5.72 -3.22
C SER A 118 28.16 -5.84 -1.78
N LYS A 119 27.04 -5.18 -1.48
CA LYS A 119 26.38 -5.17 -0.16
C LYS A 119 24.87 -5.05 -0.33
N VAL A 120 24.12 -5.87 0.39
CA VAL A 120 22.66 -5.73 0.48
C VAL A 120 22.32 -4.83 1.66
N GLU A 121 21.74 -3.68 1.38
CA GLU A 121 21.14 -2.85 2.40
C GLU A 121 19.68 -3.30 2.60
N VAL A 122 19.41 -3.97 3.69
CA VAL A 122 18.03 -4.29 4.06
C VAL A 122 17.47 -3.07 4.81
N ARG A 123 16.60 -2.33 4.15
CA ARG A 123 15.91 -1.19 4.75
C ARG A 123 14.66 -1.70 5.45
N SER A 124 14.72 -1.87 6.75
CA SER A 124 13.51 -2.02 7.57
C SER A 124 13.05 -0.66 8.03
N GLN A 125 11.76 -0.38 7.89
CA GLN A 125 11.14 0.79 8.49
C GLN A 125 10.69 0.45 9.91
N ASP A 126 10.69 1.46 10.78
CA ASP A 126 10.10 1.33 12.11
C ASP A 126 8.58 1.29 11.98
N PHE A 127 8.00 0.10 12.21
CA PHE A 127 6.56 -0.12 12.07
C PHE A 127 5.75 0.74 13.05
N GLU A 128 6.23 0.91 14.28
CA GLU A 128 5.55 1.74 15.28
C GLU A 128 5.52 3.21 14.84
N ALA A 129 6.64 3.73 14.33
CA ALA A 129 6.70 5.07 13.76
C ALA A 129 5.78 5.23 12.53
N GLN A 130 5.65 4.18 11.70
CA GLN A 130 4.70 4.19 10.58
C GLN A 130 3.24 4.24 11.07
N VAL A 131 2.88 3.43 12.07
CA VAL A 131 1.52 3.42 12.66
C VAL A 131 1.19 4.79 13.26
N HIS A 132 2.10 5.36 14.05
CA HIS A 132 1.91 6.69 14.61
C HIS A 132 1.72 7.75 13.52
N ALA A 133 2.52 7.70 12.45
CA ALA A 133 2.36 8.62 11.32
C ALA A 133 0.97 8.53 10.67
N VAL A 134 0.45 7.32 10.47
CA VAL A 134 -0.91 7.12 9.90
C VAL A 134 -1.98 7.65 10.85
N ILE A 135 -1.87 7.40 12.16
CA ILE A 135 -2.82 7.90 13.16
C ILE A 135 -2.80 9.43 13.22
N ASP A 136 -1.62 10.02 13.30
CA ASP A 136 -1.43 11.48 13.40
C ASP A 136 -1.99 12.23 12.18
N THR A 137 -1.93 11.62 11.00
CA THR A 137 -2.53 12.23 9.81
C THR A 137 -4.06 12.25 9.88
N GLY A 138 -4.70 11.60 10.86
CA GLY A 138 -6.16 11.52 10.92
C GLY A 138 -6.76 10.89 9.67
N ALA A 139 -6.01 10.04 8.96
CA ALA A 139 -6.56 9.18 7.92
C ALA A 139 -7.71 8.40 8.58
N PRO A 140 -8.97 8.53 8.09
CA PRO A 140 -10.11 8.01 8.82
C PRO A 140 -10.03 6.49 8.90
N ALA A 141 -9.51 5.98 10.02
CA ALA A 141 -9.85 4.65 10.47
C ALA A 141 -11.31 4.73 10.93
N ARG A 142 -12.24 4.43 10.06
CA ARG A 142 -13.63 4.20 10.42
C ARG A 142 -13.88 2.71 10.52
#